data_1ec89215323ca10ac5e493abe0aaaadc
#
_entry.id   1ec89215323ca10ac5e493abe0aaaadc
#
_cell.length_a   1.000
_cell.length_b   1.000
_cell.length_c   1.000
_cell.angle_alpha   90.00
_cell.angle_beta   90.00
_cell.angle_gamma   90.00
#
_symmetry.space_group_name_H-M   'P 1'
#
loop_
_entity.id
_entity.type
_entity.pdbx_description
1 polymer ?
#
loop_
_entity_poly.entity_id
_entity_poly.type
_entity_poly.pdbx_seq_one_letter_code
_entity_poly.pdbx_strand_id
1 'polypeptide(L)'
;GGLIILGNAPAGYSGGTGEIEGLSTGGAFGGDDVNDSSGSLRYVRAWHGGARIGADNEINGMTFGGVGAGTVIENCEVALNLDDGFEFFGGTAKAKYLSCLFVGDDCFDTDKGYQGKLQFLYAMLGTNGHHACEMDGNKDNVELVRSFPQVMSATFIGSADNVGSSSGE
;
A
#
# COMPACT_ATOMS: atom_id res chain seq x y z
N GLY A 1 -9.36 -7.87 9.83
CA GLY A 1 -8.72 -6.57 10.05
C GLY A 1 -7.32 -6.52 9.48
N GLY A 2 -6.73 -5.36 9.50
CA GLY A 2 -5.37 -5.09 9.06
C GLY A 2 -4.68 -4.10 10.01
N LEU A 3 -3.52 -3.61 9.61
CA LEU A 3 -2.77 -2.59 10.31
C LEU A 3 -2.82 -1.28 9.50
N ILE A 4 -3.30 -0.20 10.10
CA ILE A 4 -3.36 1.12 9.47
C ILE A 4 -2.42 2.06 10.23
N ILE A 5 -1.53 2.74 9.50
CA ILE A 5 -0.59 3.71 10.04
C ILE A 5 -0.76 5.01 9.25
N LEU A 6 -0.99 6.09 9.98
CA LEU A 6 -1.26 7.40 9.42
C LEU A 6 -0.19 8.39 9.85
N GLY A 7 0.29 9.19 8.92
CA GLY A 7 1.35 10.16 9.13
C GLY A 7 1.02 11.52 8.52
N ASN A 8 2.00 12.41 8.56
CA ASN A 8 1.86 13.81 8.14
C ASN A 8 2.73 14.16 6.91
N ALA A 9 3.15 13.16 6.14
CA ALA A 9 3.86 13.40 4.89
C ALA A 9 2.88 13.76 3.76
N PRO A 10 3.34 14.43 2.69
CA PRO A 10 2.48 14.89 1.62
C PRO A 10 1.66 13.78 0.97
N ALA A 11 0.39 14.04 0.73
CA ALA A 11 -0.52 13.19 0.00
C ALA A 11 -1.30 14.00 -1.04
N GLY A 12 -1.60 13.40 -2.18
CA GLY A 12 -2.12 14.07 -3.37
C GLY A 12 -3.61 14.40 -3.30
N TYR A 13 -4.10 14.82 -2.17
CA TYR A 13 -5.46 15.33 -2.02
C TYR A 13 -5.51 16.86 -2.12
N SER A 14 -6.66 17.38 -2.54
CA SER A 14 -6.92 18.81 -2.46
C SER A 14 -6.85 19.27 -1.01
N GLY A 15 -5.92 20.20 -0.72
CA GLY A 15 -5.64 20.62 0.66
C GLY A 15 -4.58 19.80 1.39
N GLY A 16 -3.99 18.78 0.77
CA GLY A 16 -2.84 18.03 1.29
C GLY A 16 -3.16 16.96 2.32
N THR A 17 -4.43 16.80 2.69
CA THR A 17 -4.89 15.80 3.66
C THR A 17 -6.02 14.97 3.09
N GLY A 18 -6.05 13.67 3.42
CA GLY A 18 -7.09 12.73 3.05
C GLY A 18 -7.62 11.95 4.23
N GLU A 19 -8.58 11.10 3.96
CA GLU A 19 -9.14 10.15 4.92
C GLU A 19 -8.94 8.74 4.38
N ILE A 20 -8.49 7.81 5.21
CA ILE A 20 -8.46 6.39 4.86
C ILE A 20 -9.89 5.89 4.77
N GLU A 21 -10.18 5.22 3.69
CA GLU A 21 -11.46 4.55 3.52
C GLU A 21 -11.69 3.48 4.60
N GLY A 22 -12.94 3.19 4.86
CA GLY A 22 -13.33 2.21 5.85
C GLY A 22 -13.26 2.63 7.30
N LEU A 23 -12.69 3.77 7.61
CA LEU A 23 -12.72 4.33 8.97
C LEU A 23 -13.79 5.39 9.07
N SER A 24 -14.75 5.21 9.98
CA SER A 24 -15.80 6.19 10.22
C SER A 24 -15.30 7.44 10.96
N THR A 25 -14.18 7.36 11.63
CA THR A 25 -13.52 8.46 12.37
C THR A 25 -12.04 8.14 12.54
N GLY A 26 -11.20 9.19 12.59
CA GLY A 26 -9.78 9.06 12.92
C GLY A 26 -8.92 8.51 11.76
N GLY A 27 -9.44 8.57 10.54
CA GLY A 27 -8.71 8.14 9.34
C GLY A 27 -7.92 9.24 8.64
N ALA A 28 -7.86 10.44 9.20
CA ALA A 28 -7.18 11.58 8.58
C ALA A 28 -5.67 11.38 8.51
N PHE A 29 -5.07 11.70 7.36
CA PHE A 29 -3.63 11.62 7.14
C PHE A 29 -3.17 12.68 6.12
N GLY A 30 -1.87 12.85 6.02
CA GLY A 30 -1.26 13.81 5.10
C GLY A 30 -0.86 15.11 5.77
N GLY A 31 -0.08 15.90 5.09
CA GLY A 31 0.50 17.15 5.58
C GLY A 31 1.67 17.60 4.72
N ASP A 32 2.72 18.14 5.31
CA ASP A 32 3.88 18.69 4.62
C ASP A 32 5.24 18.15 5.11
N ASP A 33 5.25 17.25 6.10
CA ASP A 33 6.50 16.70 6.64
C ASP A 33 6.95 15.45 5.87
N VAL A 34 7.78 15.64 4.86
CA VAL A 34 8.37 14.54 4.07
C VAL A 34 9.21 13.56 4.91
N ASN A 35 9.65 13.95 6.11
CA ASN A 35 10.43 13.15 7.02
C ASN A 35 9.63 12.64 8.22
N ASP A 36 8.30 12.78 8.18
CA ASP A 36 7.41 12.27 9.23
C ASP A 36 7.86 10.88 9.70
N SER A 37 7.78 10.66 11.00
CA SER A 37 8.10 9.40 11.62
C SER A 37 6.90 8.85 12.39
N SER A 38 6.20 7.94 11.78
CA SER A 38 5.05 7.23 12.37
C SER A 38 5.48 5.94 13.11
N GLY A 39 6.78 5.81 13.42
CA GLY A 39 7.30 4.72 14.25
C GLY A 39 8.17 3.71 13.51
N SER A 40 8.20 2.47 14.02
CA SER A 40 9.05 1.42 13.48
C SER A 40 8.32 0.08 13.47
N LEU A 41 8.18 -0.49 12.27
CA LEU A 41 7.67 -1.83 12.03
C LEU A 41 8.81 -2.74 11.58
N ARG A 42 9.12 -3.72 12.38
CA ARG A 42 10.10 -4.75 12.03
C ARG A 42 9.59 -6.13 12.39
N TYR A 43 9.73 -7.06 11.45
CA TYR A 43 9.32 -8.45 11.64
C TYR A 43 7.83 -8.60 12.00
N VAL A 44 6.98 -7.75 11.41
CA VAL A 44 5.53 -7.78 11.60
C VAL A 44 4.90 -8.65 10.54
N ARG A 45 3.97 -9.52 10.92
CA ARG A 45 3.17 -10.33 10.02
C ARG A 45 1.68 -10.05 10.22
N ALA A 46 0.98 -9.77 9.13
CA ALA A 46 -0.46 -9.66 9.08
C ALA A 46 -1.03 -10.77 8.18
N TRP A 47 -1.73 -11.71 8.77
CA TRP A 47 -2.29 -12.85 8.07
C TRP A 47 -3.80 -12.93 8.23
N HIS A 48 -4.49 -13.41 7.19
CA HIS A 48 -5.94 -13.62 7.19
C HIS A 48 -6.74 -12.35 7.53
N GLY A 49 -6.27 -11.21 7.03
CA GLY A 49 -6.95 -9.93 7.13
C GLY A 49 -7.94 -9.69 5.99
N GLY A 50 -8.24 -8.41 5.70
CA GLY A 50 -9.05 -8.00 4.58
C GLY A 50 -10.55 -8.06 4.87
N ALA A 51 -10.97 -7.58 6.03
CA ALA A 51 -12.40 -7.58 6.32
C ALA A 51 -13.11 -6.57 5.42
N ARG A 52 -14.12 -7.03 4.68
CA ARG A 52 -15.04 -6.17 3.95
C ARG A 52 -15.93 -5.42 4.93
N ILE A 53 -15.84 -4.10 4.94
CA ILE A 53 -16.56 -3.22 5.85
C ILE A 53 -17.64 -2.38 5.17
N GLY A 54 -17.74 -2.46 3.87
CA GLY A 54 -18.77 -1.80 3.04
C GLY A 54 -18.76 -2.34 1.63
N ALA A 55 -19.57 -1.77 0.75
CA ALA A 55 -19.44 -1.99 -0.68
C ALA A 55 -18.21 -1.24 -1.18
N ASP A 56 -17.33 -1.95 -1.87
CA ASP A 56 -16.05 -1.43 -2.39
C ASP A 56 -15.19 -0.77 -1.30
N ASN A 57 -15.15 -1.37 -0.12
CA ASN A 57 -14.48 -0.83 1.05
C ASN A 57 -13.97 -1.96 1.94
N GLU A 58 -12.78 -2.37 1.69
CA GLU A 58 -12.06 -3.44 2.34
C GLU A 58 -10.89 -2.89 3.19
N ILE A 59 -10.33 -3.71 4.04
CA ILE A 59 -9.13 -3.35 4.81
C ILE A 59 -7.94 -4.12 4.28
N ASN A 60 -6.92 -3.41 3.86
CA ASN A 60 -5.65 -3.98 3.43
C ASN A 60 -4.92 -4.72 4.55
N GLY A 61 -3.93 -5.51 4.23
CA GLY A 61 -3.06 -6.14 5.20
C GLY A 61 -2.29 -5.12 6.03
N MET A 62 -1.60 -4.22 5.34
CA MET A 62 -0.92 -3.07 5.95
C MET A 62 -1.14 -1.82 5.09
N THR A 63 -1.81 -0.82 5.64
CA THR A 63 -2.12 0.46 5.01
C THR A 63 -1.24 1.58 5.58
N PHE A 64 -0.64 2.40 4.71
CA PHE A 64 0.21 3.52 5.07
C PHE A 64 -0.30 4.81 4.44
N GLY A 65 -1.03 5.62 5.20
CA GLY A 65 -1.56 6.91 4.73
C GLY A 65 -0.64 8.07 5.10
N GLY A 66 -0.05 8.77 4.13
CA GLY A 66 0.82 9.92 4.37
C GLY A 66 2.02 9.64 5.26
N VAL A 67 2.56 8.44 5.22
CA VAL A 67 3.68 8.04 6.08
C VAL A 67 4.99 8.54 5.49
N GLY A 68 5.83 9.17 6.33
CA GLY A 68 7.05 9.84 5.91
C GLY A 68 8.30 8.99 5.95
N ALA A 69 9.38 9.55 5.37
CA ALA A 69 10.67 8.88 5.19
C ALA A 69 11.43 8.57 6.50
N GLY A 70 10.98 9.13 7.63
CA GLY A 70 11.50 8.83 8.96
C GLY A 70 10.95 7.55 9.57
N THR A 71 9.89 6.99 8.99
CA THR A 71 9.28 5.74 9.45
C THR A 71 10.11 4.53 8.98
N VAL A 72 10.26 3.56 9.85
CA VAL A 72 10.97 2.31 9.54
C VAL A 72 9.96 1.20 9.24
N ILE A 73 10.07 0.61 8.03
CA ILE A 73 9.22 -0.51 7.58
C ILE A 73 10.16 -1.58 7.00
N GLU A 74 10.44 -2.62 7.77
CA GLU A 74 11.42 -3.62 7.39
C GLU A 74 11.01 -5.04 7.81
N ASN A 75 11.27 -6.01 6.92
CA ASN A 75 11.03 -7.43 7.19
C ASN A 75 9.57 -7.70 7.58
N CYS A 76 8.64 -7.12 6.86
CA CYS A 76 7.21 -7.30 7.10
C CYS A 76 6.60 -8.26 6.08
N GLU A 77 5.54 -8.93 6.47
CA GLU A 77 4.86 -9.91 5.63
C GLU A 77 3.34 -9.77 5.76
N VAL A 78 2.67 -9.79 4.62
CA VAL A 78 1.23 -9.96 4.54
C VAL A 78 0.93 -11.25 3.79
N ALA A 79 0.00 -12.04 4.31
CA ALA A 79 -0.43 -13.27 3.64
C ALA A 79 -1.91 -13.53 3.83
N LEU A 80 -2.54 -14.09 2.78
CA LEU A 80 -3.94 -14.53 2.83
C LEU A 80 -4.91 -13.41 3.25
N ASN A 81 -4.61 -12.17 2.88
CA ASN A 81 -5.50 -11.04 3.01
C ASN A 81 -6.59 -11.12 1.94
N LEU A 82 -7.81 -10.64 2.20
CA LEU A 82 -8.90 -10.66 1.22
C LEU A 82 -8.82 -9.51 0.21
N ASP A 83 -8.07 -8.50 0.53
CA ASP A 83 -7.80 -7.32 -0.24
C ASP A 83 -6.29 -7.16 -0.42
N ASP A 84 -5.76 -5.95 -0.61
CA ASP A 84 -4.34 -5.71 -0.83
C ASP A 84 -3.42 -6.22 0.29
N GLY A 85 -2.18 -6.46 -0.08
CA GLY A 85 -1.12 -6.74 0.87
C GLY A 85 -0.63 -5.50 1.58
N PHE A 86 0.07 -4.66 0.86
CA PHE A 86 0.63 -3.39 1.33
C PHE A 86 0.13 -2.26 0.45
N GLU A 87 -0.53 -1.27 1.03
CA GLU A 87 -1.01 -0.12 0.30
C GLU A 87 -0.47 1.19 0.86
N PHE A 88 -0.01 2.08 -0.04
CA PHE A 88 0.61 3.37 0.29
C PHE A 88 -0.17 4.52 -0.33
N PHE A 89 -0.96 5.21 0.47
CA PHE A 89 -1.68 6.43 0.07
C PHE A 89 -0.81 7.67 0.27
N GLY A 90 -0.17 8.14 -0.78
CA GLY A 90 0.76 9.26 -0.67
C GLY A 90 1.96 8.97 0.22
N GLY A 91 2.60 10.03 0.71
CA GLY A 91 3.75 9.90 1.60
C GLY A 91 5.07 9.62 0.89
N THR A 92 6.10 9.47 1.69
CA THR A 92 7.49 9.30 1.26
C THR A 92 8.18 8.12 1.95
N ALA A 93 7.40 7.23 2.56
CA ALA A 93 7.90 6.09 3.31
C ALA A 93 8.89 5.25 2.49
N LYS A 94 9.88 4.70 3.19
CA LYS A 94 10.84 3.75 2.62
C LYS A 94 10.65 2.42 3.28
N ALA A 95 10.40 1.39 2.48
CA ALA A 95 10.21 0.04 2.99
C ALA A 95 11.12 -0.96 2.28
N LYS A 96 11.54 -1.99 3.01
CA LYS A 96 12.38 -3.05 2.44
C LYS A 96 12.16 -4.40 3.09
N TYR A 97 12.49 -5.44 2.31
CA TYR A 97 12.29 -6.83 2.72
C TYR A 97 10.82 -7.11 3.05
N LEU A 98 9.95 -6.82 2.08
CA LEU A 98 8.52 -7.07 2.20
C LEU A 98 8.13 -8.33 1.43
N SER A 99 7.34 -9.18 2.05
CA SER A 99 6.76 -10.37 1.44
C SER A 99 5.24 -10.26 1.41
N CYS A 100 4.66 -10.51 0.24
CA CYS A 100 3.22 -10.55 0.06
C CYS A 100 2.80 -11.86 -0.60
N LEU A 101 1.91 -12.61 0.05
CA LEU A 101 1.61 -13.98 -0.34
C LEU A 101 0.10 -14.23 -0.40
N PHE A 102 -0.38 -14.64 -1.57
CA PHE A 102 -1.75 -15.15 -1.75
C PHE A 102 -2.84 -14.21 -1.24
N VAL A 103 -2.71 -12.91 -1.51
CA VAL A 103 -3.73 -11.90 -1.22
C VAL A 103 -4.84 -11.94 -2.27
N GLY A 104 -5.97 -11.31 -1.97
CA GLY A 104 -7.16 -11.36 -2.81
C GLY A 104 -7.18 -10.30 -3.91
N ASP A 105 -6.41 -9.23 -3.76
CA ASP A 105 -6.23 -8.20 -4.78
C ASP A 105 -4.73 -7.98 -5.04
N ASP A 106 -4.17 -6.83 -4.81
CA ASP A 106 -2.81 -6.49 -5.18
C ASP A 106 -1.79 -6.71 -4.05
N CYS A 107 -0.58 -7.11 -4.40
CA CYS A 107 0.45 -7.33 -3.37
C CYS A 107 1.03 -6.02 -2.84
N PHE A 108 1.33 -5.09 -3.73
CA PHE A 108 1.88 -3.78 -3.41
C PHE A 108 1.15 -2.74 -4.23
N ASP A 109 0.33 -1.93 -3.58
CA ASP A 109 -0.37 -0.82 -4.21
C ASP A 109 0.19 0.54 -3.75
N THR A 110 0.24 1.49 -4.67
CA THR A 110 0.63 2.88 -4.40
C THR A 110 -0.33 3.84 -5.08
N ASP A 111 -0.95 4.71 -4.31
CA ASP A 111 -1.91 5.71 -4.80
C ASP A 111 -1.64 7.10 -4.19
N LYS A 112 -2.47 8.06 -4.55
CA LYS A 112 -2.52 9.44 -3.99
C LYS A 112 -1.16 10.13 -3.90
N GLY A 113 -0.31 9.91 -4.91
CA GLY A 113 0.94 10.64 -5.01
C GLY A 113 2.07 10.08 -4.15
N TYR A 114 2.13 8.79 -3.92
CA TYR A 114 3.25 8.16 -3.22
C TYR A 114 4.60 8.42 -3.90
N GLN A 115 5.60 8.85 -3.15
CA GLN A 115 6.95 9.21 -3.63
C GLN A 115 8.06 8.48 -2.86
N GLY A 116 7.74 7.35 -2.27
CA GLY A 116 8.68 6.57 -1.46
C GLY A 116 9.55 5.60 -2.26
N LYS A 117 10.21 4.72 -1.50
CA LYS A 117 11.11 3.71 -2.06
C LYS A 117 10.81 2.34 -1.48
N LEU A 118 10.65 1.37 -2.37
CA LEU A 118 10.39 -0.01 -2.02
C LEU A 118 11.55 -0.88 -2.54
N GLN A 119 12.16 -1.67 -1.68
CA GLN A 119 13.31 -2.49 -2.06
C GLN A 119 13.24 -3.89 -1.46
N PHE A 120 13.70 -4.88 -2.22
CA PHE A 120 13.66 -6.29 -1.84
C PHE A 120 12.23 -6.76 -1.58
N LEU A 121 11.39 -6.65 -2.63
CA LEU A 121 10.01 -7.08 -2.59
C LEU A 121 9.91 -8.53 -3.07
N TYR A 122 9.06 -9.28 -2.42
CA TYR A 122 8.68 -10.61 -2.85
C TYR A 122 7.17 -10.72 -2.90
N ALA A 123 6.60 -11.04 -4.05
CA ALA A 123 5.19 -11.33 -4.22
C ALA A 123 4.98 -12.72 -4.79
N MET A 124 4.00 -13.44 -4.27
CA MET A 124 3.49 -14.67 -4.85
C MET A 124 1.97 -14.61 -4.89
N LEU A 125 1.43 -14.53 -6.11
CA LEU A 125 0.00 -14.44 -6.33
C LEU A 125 -0.66 -15.82 -6.24
N GLY A 126 -1.84 -15.86 -5.65
CA GLY A 126 -2.76 -16.99 -5.73
C GLY A 126 -3.73 -16.83 -6.88
N THR A 127 -4.70 -17.74 -6.98
CA THR A 127 -5.74 -17.74 -8.02
C THR A 127 -6.65 -16.52 -7.98
N ASN A 128 -6.80 -15.90 -6.82
CA ASN A 128 -7.66 -14.74 -6.62
C ASN A 128 -6.90 -13.40 -6.64
N GLY A 129 -5.57 -13.43 -6.62
CA GLY A 129 -4.75 -12.22 -6.64
C GLY A 129 -4.80 -11.55 -8.01
N HIS A 130 -4.78 -10.22 -8.02
CA HIS A 130 -4.89 -9.40 -9.22
C HIS A 130 -3.51 -9.04 -9.75
N HIS A 131 -2.78 -8.12 -9.12
CA HIS A 131 -1.44 -7.74 -9.53
C HIS A 131 -0.37 -7.98 -8.44
N ALA A 132 0.88 -8.11 -8.87
CA ALA A 132 2.01 -8.05 -7.95
C ALA A 132 2.28 -6.61 -7.51
N CYS A 133 2.03 -5.65 -8.40
CA CYS A 133 2.09 -4.21 -8.12
C CYS A 133 1.01 -3.49 -8.92
N GLU A 134 0.23 -2.66 -8.25
CA GLU A 134 -0.54 -1.59 -8.83
C GLU A 134 0.12 -0.25 -8.49
N MET A 135 0.22 0.64 -9.46
CA MET A 135 0.96 1.90 -9.32
C MET A 135 0.11 3.04 -9.83
N ASP A 136 -0.90 3.39 -9.05
CA ASP A 136 -1.86 4.41 -9.42
C ASP A 136 -1.27 5.83 -9.32
N GLY A 137 -1.74 6.66 -10.22
CA GLY A 137 -1.48 8.08 -10.20
C GLY A 137 -2.41 8.82 -9.25
N ASN A 138 -2.13 10.10 -9.04
CA ASN A 138 -3.02 10.96 -8.30
C ASN A 138 -4.18 11.43 -9.20
N LYS A 139 -5.34 10.81 -9.05
CA LYS A 139 -6.55 11.13 -9.84
C LYS A 139 -7.22 12.44 -9.39
N ASP A 140 -7.06 12.84 -8.13
CA ASP A 140 -7.81 13.93 -7.53
C ASP A 140 -7.15 15.30 -7.72
N ASN A 141 -5.84 15.36 -7.76
CA ASN A 141 -5.11 16.60 -8.00
C ASN A 141 -3.71 16.35 -8.56
N VAL A 142 -3.62 16.30 -9.84
CA VAL A 142 -2.41 15.98 -10.60
C VAL A 142 -1.27 17.00 -10.47
N GLU A 143 -1.51 18.19 -9.91
CA GLU A 143 -0.49 19.25 -9.91
C GLU A 143 0.33 19.31 -8.61
N LEU A 144 -0.26 18.96 -7.47
CA LEU A 144 0.38 19.16 -6.17
C LEU A 144 1.37 18.06 -5.80
N VAL A 145 0.96 16.80 -5.91
CA VAL A 145 1.83 15.65 -5.56
C VAL A 145 1.66 14.57 -6.62
N ARG A 146 2.67 14.37 -7.44
CA ARG A 146 2.68 13.28 -8.43
C ARG A 146 3.22 12.01 -7.82
N SER A 147 2.59 10.88 -8.16
CA SER A 147 3.13 9.57 -7.82
C SER A 147 4.48 9.35 -8.49
N PHE A 148 5.46 8.96 -7.72
CA PHE A 148 6.81 8.63 -8.19
C PHE A 148 7.41 7.49 -7.33
N PRO A 149 6.77 6.32 -7.27
CA PRO A 149 7.33 5.18 -6.55
C PRO A 149 8.65 4.74 -7.17
N GLN A 150 9.62 4.39 -6.33
CA GLN A 150 10.88 3.81 -6.77
C GLN A 150 10.98 2.39 -6.25
N VAL A 151 10.92 1.41 -7.14
CA VAL A 151 10.98 -0.01 -6.80
C VAL A 151 12.30 -0.61 -7.28
N MET A 152 12.99 -1.34 -6.40
CA MET A 152 14.26 -1.99 -6.72
C MET A 152 14.35 -3.39 -6.12
N SER A 153 14.93 -4.31 -6.88
CA SER A 153 15.19 -5.69 -6.41
C SER A 153 13.91 -6.42 -6.00
N ALA A 154 13.00 -6.57 -6.94
CA ALA A 154 11.74 -7.26 -6.73
C ALA A 154 11.74 -8.64 -7.41
N THR A 155 11.07 -9.60 -6.78
CA THR A 155 10.75 -10.91 -7.35
C THR A 155 9.24 -11.12 -7.27
N PHE A 156 8.60 -11.25 -8.42
CA PHE A 156 7.17 -11.45 -8.53
C PHE A 156 6.85 -12.79 -9.20
N ILE A 157 6.02 -13.57 -8.56
CA ILE A 157 5.56 -14.87 -9.04
C ILE A 157 4.06 -14.79 -9.26
N GLY A 158 3.65 -14.87 -10.52
CA GLY A 158 2.24 -14.88 -10.91
C GLY A 158 1.56 -16.20 -10.58
N SER A 159 0.23 -16.22 -10.62
CA SER A 159 -0.55 -17.44 -10.49
C SER A 159 -0.50 -18.25 -11.78
N ALA A 160 -0.26 -19.55 -11.68
CA ALA A 160 -0.28 -20.46 -12.82
C ALA A 160 -1.69 -20.59 -13.45
N ASP A 161 -2.72 -20.35 -12.66
CA ASP A 161 -4.12 -20.49 -13.11
C ASP A 161 -4.61 -19.26 -13.90
N ASN A 162 -3.89 -18.15 -13.85
CA ASN A 162 -4.20 -16.90 -14.58
C ASN A 162 -3.46 -16.81 -15.93
N VAL A 163 -2.84 -17.87 -16.39
CA VAL A 163 -2.17 -17.90 -17.70
C VAL A 163 -3.22 -17.81 -18.80
N GLY A 164 -3.42 -16.62 -19.35
CA GLY A 164 -4.31 -16.36 -20.48
C GLY A 164 -5.58 -15.57 -20.17
N SER A 165 -5.82 -15.12 -18.95
CA SER A 165 -6.85 -14.11 -18.70
C SER A 165 -6.31 -12.74 -19.13
N SER A 166 -6.50 -12.38 -20.39
CA SER A 166 -6.28 -11.03 -20.87
C SER A 166 -7.49 -10.16 -20.52
N SER A 167 -7.69 -9.86 -19.25
CA SER A 167 -8.42 -8.66 -18.86
C SER A 167 -7.40 -7.53 -18.96
N GLY A 168 -7.30 -6.92 -20.13
CA GLY A 168 -6.53 -5.70 -20.28
C GLY A 168 -7.26 -4.58 -19.54
N GLU A 169 -6.65 -4.07 -18.54
CA GLU A 169 -6.81 -2.71 -18.05
C GLU A 169 -5.43 -2.09 -17.93
#